data_9aaabe103e5cb17b96fb32f99195c18f
#
_entry.id   9aaabe103e5cb17b96fb32f99195c18f
#
_cell.length_a   1.000
_cell.length_b   1.000
_cell.length_c   1.000
_cell.angle_alpha   90.00
_cell.angle_beta   90.00
_cell.angle_gamma   90.00
#
_symmetry.space_group_name_H-M   'P 1'
#
loop_
_entity.id
_entity.type
_entity.pdbx_description
1 polymer ?
#
loop_
_entity_poly.entity_id
_entity_poly.type
_entity_poly.pdbx_seq_one_letter_code
_entity_poly.pdbx_strand_id
1 'polypeptide(L)'
;MNTTNFRVYLRAFEPDDYKTTIKWHNDNEIWKMVGSPKYYVSTEYEKKWIENAIWNKDQIKLGICLKENDALIGFCSLSKIDMLNRSAEISIMIGNNNYWGKGLGSEAILLLSDFAFNERGYNRIWARILESNIASKKMFEKCGYITEGLLRQSIYKNGKFQNQVIMSILQEEFYQMLKEKGIA
;
A
#
# COMPACT_ATOMS: atom_id res chain seq x y z
N MET A 1 -0.15 18.68 -3.08
CA MET A 1 0.01 17.91 -4.35
C MET A 1 -1.20 18.11 -5.26
N ASN A 2 -1.00 18.30 -6.59
CA ASN A 2 -2.11 18.41 -7.55
C ASN A 2 -2.61 17.02 -7.96
N THR A 3 -3.83 16.67 -7.57
CA THR A 3 -4.45 15.34 -7.79
C THR A 3 -5.57 15.38 -8.85
N THR A 4 -5.71 16.47 -9.60
CA THR A 4 -6.79 16.67 -10.58
C THR A 4 -6.86 15.53 -11.60
N ASN A 5 -5.69 15.07 -12.07
CA ASN A 5 -5.57 14.02 -13.08
C ASN A 5 -5.51 12.60 -12.50
N PHE A 6 -5.59 12.43 -11.18
CA PHE A 6 -5.61 11.11 -10.56
C PHE A 6 -6.97 10.45 -10.78
N ARG A 7 -6.92 9.18 -11.13
CA ARG A 7 -8.11 8.35 -11.40
C ARG A 7 -8.63 7.64 -10.16
N VAL A 8 -7.81 7.63 -9.10
CA VAL A 8 -8.18 7.05 -7.81
C VAL A 8 -8.27 8.11 -6.72
N TYR A 9 -8.98 7.77 -5.66
CA TYR A 9 -8.99 8.47 -4.39
C TYR A 9 -8.95 7.47 -3.23
N LEU A 10 -8.59 7.95 -2.04
CA LEU A 10 -8.54 7.14 -0.83
C LEU A 10 -9.73 7.48 0.08
N ARG A 11 -10.36 6.47 0.67
CA ARG A 11 -11.41 6.63 1.70
C ARG A 11 -11.24 5.67 2.86
N ALA A 12 -11.87 5.97 3.98
CA ALA A 12 -12.03 5.00 5.06
C ALA A 12 -12.81 3.77 4.55
N PHE A 13 -12.60 2.63 5.22
CA PHE A 13 -13.43 1.45 4.98
C PHE A 13 -14.84 1.63 5.55
N GLU A 14 -15.80 1.05 4.85
CA GLU A 14 -17.17 0.90 5.28
C GLU A 14 -17.43 -0.56 5.70
N PRO A 15 -18.40 -0.80 6.62
CA PRO A 15 -18.67 -2.15 7.11
C PRO A 15 -18.92 -3.19 6.01
N ASP A 16 -19.55 -2.78 4.91
CA ASP A 16 -19.90 -3.68 3.79
C ASP A 16 -18.77 -3.97 2.81
N ASP A 17 -17.63 -3.31 2.93
CA ASP A 17 -16.46 -3.52 2.06
C ASP A 17 -15.92 -4.96 2.15
N TYR A 18 -16.21 -5.69 3.25
CA TYR A 18 -15.81 -7.09 3.38
C TYR A 18 -16.32 -7.96 2.22
N LYS A 19 -17.44 -7.61 1.58
CA LYS A 19 -18.01 -8.34 0.43
C LYS A 19 -17.08 -8.33 -0.79
N THR A 20 -16.26 -7.29 -0.88
CA THR A 20 -15.26 -7.10 -1.94
C THR A 20 -13.89 -7.64 -1.51
N THR A 21 -13.43 -7.29 -0.32
CA THR A 21 -12.06 -7.61 0.13
C THR A 21 -11.87 -9.10 0.41
N ILE A 22 -12.90 -9.84 0.80
CA ILE A 22 -12.84 -11.30 0.99
C ILE A 22 -12.45 -12.05 -0.29
N LYS A 23 -12.84 -11.53 -1.46
CA LYS A 23 -12.47 -12.11 -2.75
C LYS A 23 -10.97 -12.01 -2.99
N TRP A 24 -10.38 -10.88 -2.60
CA TRP A 24 -8.95 -10.62 -2.74
C TRP A 24 -8.12 -11.44 -1.77
N HIS A 25 -8.57 -11.54 -0.51
CA HIS A 25 -7.86 -12.31 0.52
C HIS A 25 -7.93 -13.82 0.29
N ASN A 26 -8.82 -14.30 -0.57
CA ASN A 26 -8.89 -15.71 -0.99
C ASN A 26 -8.32 -15.94 -2.40
N ASP A 27 -7.84 -14.91 -3.10
CA ASP A 27 -7.29 -15.02 -4.45
C ASP A 27 -5.81 -15.44 -4.41
N ASN A 28 -5.50 -16.56 -5.07
CA ASN A 28 -4.15 -17.11 -5.13
C ASN A 28 -3.16 -16.20 -5.88
N GLU A 29 -3.60 -15.53 -6.96
CA GLU A 29 -2.72 -14.68 -7.76
C GLU A 29 -2.31 -13.43 -6.98
N ILE A 30 -3.24 -12.85 -6.21
CA ILE A 30 -2.94 -11.74 -5.31
C ILE A 30 -1.94 -12.17 -4.24
N TRP A 31 -2.19 -13.35 -3.61
CA TRP A 31 -1.31 -13.83 -2.56
C TRP A 31 0.10 -14.17 -3.02
N LYS A 32 0.32 -14.51 -4.29
CA LYS A 32 1.67 -14.69 -4.84
C LYS A 32 2.51 -13.42 -4.74
N MET A 33 1.88 -12.24 -4.84
CA MET A 33 2.56 -10.94 -4.87
C MET A 33 2.69 -10.28 -3.50
N VAL A 34 1.94 -10.74 -2.50
CA VAL A 34 1.94 -10.15 -1.15
C VAL A 34 3.05 -10.75 -0.30
N GLY A 35 3.72 -9.92 0.49
CA GLY A 35 4.81 -10.30 1.39
C GLY A 35 4.36 -10.91 2.72
N SER A 36 3.17 -11.50 2.82
CA SER A 36 2.66 -12.17 4.03
C SER A 36 2.27 -13.62 3.75
N PRO A 37 2.18 -14.48 4.77
CA PRO A 37 1.66 -15.83 4.61
C PRO A 37 0.22 -15.84 4.09
N LYS A 38 -0.14 -16.88 3.33
CA LYS A 38 -1.51 -17.07 2.87
C LYS A 38 -2.38 -17.62 4.00
N TYR A 39 -3.58 -17.08 4.13
CA TYR A 39 -4.63 -17.60 5.00
C TYR A 39 -5.88 -17.89 4.17
N TYR A 40 -6.67 -18.87 4.61
CA TYR A 40 -8.05 -19.02 4.13
C TYR A 40 -8.94 -18.14 5.02
N VAL A 41 -9.66 -17.22 4.40
CA VAL A 41 -10.40 -16.17 5.10
C VAL A 41 -11.89 -16.44 4.99
N SER A 42 -12.55 -16.62 6.16
CA SER A 42 -14.01 -16.74 6.25
C SER A 42 -14.67 -15.36 6.23
N THR A 43 -15.97 -15.32 5.95
CA THR A 43 -16.76 -14.07 5.98
C THR A 43 -16.66 -13.38 7.35
N GLU A 44 -16.74 -14.13 8.44
CA GLU A 44 -16.68 -13.56 9.80
C GLU A 44 -15.27 -13.03 10.14
N TYR A 45 -14.23 -13.70 9.66
CA TYR A 45 -12.86 -13.19 9.78
C TYR A 45 -12.71 -11.86 9.02
N GLU A 46 -13.22 -11.79 7.79
CA GLU A 46 -13.13 -10.59 6.96
C GLU A 46 -13.90 -9.41 7.52
N LYS A 47 -15.09 -9.64 8.09
CA LYS A 47 -15.84 -8.59 8.80
C LYS A 47 -15.02 -8.00 9.96
N LYS A 48 -14.39 -8.87 10.77
CA LYS A 48 -13.50 -8.41 11.87
C LYS A 48 -12.27 -7.68 11.34
N TRP A 49 -11.73 -8.10 10.20
CA TRP A 49 -10.61 -7.42 9.57
C TRP A 49 -11.01 -6.00 9.11
N ILE A 50 -12.20 -5.82 8.53
CA ILE A 50 -12.76 -4.50 8.19
C ILE A 50 -13.03 -3.68 9.46
N GLU A 51 -13.65 -4.27 10.46
CA GLU A 51 -13.89 -3.61 11.75
C GLU A 51 -12.57 -3.11 12.36
N ASN A 52 -11.55 -3.94 12.35
CA ASN A 52 -10.20 -3.54 12.79
C ASN A 52 -9.62 -2.42 11.92
N ALA A 53 -9.83 -2.46 10.60
CA ALA A 53 -9.36 -1.39 9.72
C ALA A 53 -10.02 -0.03 10.02
N ILE A 54 -11.29 -0.04 10.47
CA ILE A 54 -12.05 1.16 10.83
C ILE A 54 -11.62 1.72 12.20
N TRP A 55 -11.44 0.86 13.20
CA TRP A 55 -11.29 1.29 14.60
C TRP A 55 -9.86 1.29 15.13
N ASN A 56 -8.92 0.64 14.45
CA ASN A 56 -7.54 0.55 14.92
C ASN A 56 -6.82 1.90 14.77
N LYS A 57 -6.33 2.43 15.88
CA LYS A 57 -5.59 3.70 15.93
C LYS A 57 -4.08 3.53 15.69
N ASP A 58 -3.55 2.30 15.78
CA ASP A 58 -2.12 2.00 15.63
C ASP A 58 -1.71 1.85 14.16
N GLN A 59 -2.68 1.90 13.26
CA GLN A 59 -2.47 1.89 11.82
C GLN A 59 -3.52 2.73 11.11
N ILE A 60 -3.17 3.22 9.93
CA ILE A 60 -4.10 3.88 9.02
C ILE A 60 -4.29 2.94 7.83
N LYS A 61 -5.53 2.53 7.56
CA LYS A 61 -5.83 1.66 6.44
C LYS A 61 -6.99 2.24 5.65
N LEU A 62 -6.77 2.46 4.35
CA LEU A 62 -7.71 3.15 3.47
C LEU A 62 -8.01 2.30 2.24
N GLY A 63 -9.27 2.31 1.82
CA GLY A 63 -9.69 1.78 0.54
C GLY A 63 -9.22 2.67 -0.61
N ILE A 64 -8.86 2.03 -1.72
CA ILE A 64 -8.51 2.69 -2.99
C ILE A 64 -9.70 2.55 -3.90
N CYS A 65 -10.31 3.67 -4.28
CA CYS A 65 -11.51 3.71 -5.12
C CYS A 65 -11.25 4.44 -6.44
N LEU A 66 -11.91 3.99 -7.50
CA LEU A 66 -11.91 4.69 -8.78
C LEU A 66 -12.81 5.92 -8.73
N LYS A 67 -12.35 7.06 -9.24
CA LYS A 67 -13.17 8.27 -9.33
C LYS A 67 -14.35 8.15 -10.31
N GLU A 68 -14.23 7.30 -11.33
CA GLU A 68 -15.23 7.19 -12.39
C GLU A 68 -16.54 6.50 -11.95
N ASN A 69 -16.47 5.60 -10.96
CA ASN A 69 -17.62 4.76 -10.58
C ASN A 69 -17.63 4.34 -9.11
N ASP A 70 -16.77 4.92 -8.28
CA ASP A 70 -16.59 4.65 -6.85
C ASP A 70 -16.23 3.19 -6.50
N ALA A 71 -15.83 2.40 -7.50
CA ALA A 71 -15.47 1.00 -7.28
C ALA A 71 -14.24 0.88 -6.37
N LEU A 72 -14.37 0.11 -5.29
CA LEU A 72 -13.26 -0.27 -4.42
C LEU A 72 -12.39 -1.29 -5.17
N ILE A 73 -11.15 -0.94 -5.47
CA ILE A 73 -10.22 -1.75 -6.28
C ILE A 73 -9.01 -2.27 -5.50
N GLY A 74 -8.81 -1.79 -4.27
CA GLY A 74 -7.66 -2.16 -3.47
C GLY A 74 -7.66 -1.45 -2.13
N PHE A 75 -6.58 -1.57 -1.40
CA PHE A 75 -6.33 -0.79 -0.19
C PHE A 75 -4.85 -0.48 -0.02
N CYS A 76 -4.57 0.54 0.78
CA CYS A 76 -3.23 0.89 1.21
C CYS A 76 -3.23 1.19 2.71
N SER A 77 -2.06 1.13 3.35
CA SER A 77 -1.95 1.39 4.78
C SER A 77 -0.64 2.00 5.19
N LEU A 78 -0.67 2.71 6.34
CA LEU A 78 0.48 3.06 7.15
C LEU A 78 0.42 2.25 8.44
N SER A 79 1.47 1.53 8.73
CA SER A 79 1.61 0.66 9.91
C SER A 79 3.01 0.82 10.52
N LYS A 80 3.27 0.15 11.65
CA LYS A 80 4.55 0.31 12.38
C LYS A 80 4.92 1.78 12.56
N ILE A 81 3.93 2.54 12.98
CA ILE A 81 4.06 3.97 13.19
C ILE A 81 5.00 4.20 14.37
N ASP A 82 6.08 4.91 14.10
CA ASP A 82 7.05 5.37 15.10
C ASP A 82 6.94 6.89 15.22
N MET A 83 6.25 7.33 16.28
CA MET A 83 6.02 8.76 16.51
C MET A 83 7.29 9.52 16.93
N LEU A 84 8.23 8.84 17.60
CA LEU A 84 9.50 9.45 18.01
C LEU A 84 10.38 9.72 16.79
N ASN A 85 10.54 8.72 15.93
CA ASN A 85 11.35 8.82 14.72
C ASN A 85 10.56 9.35 13.51
N ARG A 86 9.26 9.66 13.69
CA ARG A 86 8.36 10.21 12.66
C ARG A 86 8.41 9.38 11.37
N SER A 87 8.23 8.05 11.51
CA SER A 87 8.29 7.11 10.40
C SER A 87 7.14 6.10 10.41
N ALA A 88 6.83 5.54 9.24
CA ALA A 88 5.84 4.49 9.11
C ALA A 88 6.16 3.53 7.95
N GLU A 89 5.70 2.29 8.05
CA GLU A 89 5.70 1.33 6.94
C GLU A 89 4.45 1.55 6.08
N ILE A 90 4.65 1.79 4.79
CA ILE A 90 3.57 1.86 3.80
C ILE A 90 3.39 0.51 3.12
N SER A 91 2.15 0.11 2.90
CA SER A 91 1.80 -1.06 2.09
C SER A 91 0.64 -0.78 1.16
N ILE A 92 0.53 -1.58 0.09
CA ILE A 92 -0.53 -1.48 -0.90
C ILE A 92 -0.90 -2.85 -1.44
N MET A 93 -2.19 -3.04 -1.72
CA MET A 93 -2.74 -4.15 -2.48
C MET A 93 -3.77 -3.63 -3.48
N ILE A 94 -3.60 -3.95 -4.76
CA ILE A 94 -4.66 -3.82 -5.77
C ILE A 94 -5.31 -5.19 -5.89
N GLY A 95 -6.56 -5.27 -5.45
CA GLY A 95 -7.29 -6.53 -5.26
C GLY A 95 -7.91 -7.11 -6.52
N ASN A 96 -7.83 -6.41 -7.65
CA ASN A 96 -8.35 -6.91 -8.91
C ASN A 96 -7.27 -6.74 -10.00
N ASN A 97 -6.82 -7.87 -10.56
CA ASN A 97 -5.75 -7.94 -11.56
C ASN A 97 -6.07 -7.16 -12.85
N ASN A 98 -7.36 -6.95 -13.17
CA ASN A 98 -7.76 -6.10 -14.29
C ASN A 98 -7.28 -4.64 -14.16
N TYR A 99 -6.90 -4.21 -12.97
CA TYR A 99 -6.37 -2.87 -12.69
C TYR A 99 -4.86 -2.82 -12.56
N TRP A 100 -4.17 -3.97 -12.67
CA TRP A 100 -2.70 -4.02 -12.59
C TRP A 100 -2.06 -3.41 -13.83
N GLY A 101 -0.85 -2.86 -13.66
CA GLY A 101 -0.08 -2.26 -14.76
C GLY A 101 -0.61 -0.93 -15.30
N LYS A 102 -1.74 -0.43 -14.79
CA LYS A 102 -2.38 0.81 -15.27
C LYS A 102 -1.93 2.08 -14.53
N GLY A 103 -0.99 1.98 -13.58
CA GLY A 103 -0.49 3.12 -12.81
C GLY A 103 -1.34 3.51 -11.60
N LEU A 104 -2.51 2.88 -11.37
CA LEU A 104 -3.43 3.22 -10.27
C LEU A 104 -2.79 3.02 -8.89
N GLY A 105 -1.94 1.99 -8.75
CA GLY A 105 -1.18 1.78 -7.52
C GLY A 105 -0.19 2.90 -7.23
N SER A 106 0.47 3.45 -8.25
CA SER A 106 1.36 4.60 -8.08
C SER A 106 0.61 5.83 -7.61
N GLU A 107 -0.57 6.10 -8.19
CA GLU A 107 -1.43 7.21 -7.75
C GLU A 107 -1.82 7.05 -6.27
N ALA A 108 -2.22 5.84 -5.85
CA ALA A 108 -2.59 5.57 -4.46
C ALA A 108 -1.39 5.72 -3.49
N ILE A 109 -0.19 5.27 -3.87
CA ILE A 109 1.04 5.47 -3.08
C ILE A 109 1.37 6.95 -2.94
N LEU A 110 1.27 7.74 -4.02
CA LEU A 110 1.49 9.18 -3.96
C LEU A 110 0.49 9.88 -3.02
N LEU A 111 -0.80 9.54 -3.10
CA LEU A 111 -1.84 10.07 -2.21
C LEU A 111 -1.57 9.75 -0.74
N LEU A 112 -1.21 8.49 -0.43
CA LEU A 112 -0.94 8.08 0.95
C LEU A 112 0.36 8.67 1.47
N SER A 113 1.39 8.80 0.63
CA SER A 113 2.65 9.45 1.01
C SER A 113 2.45 10.95 1.28
N ASP A 114 1.67 11.64 0.44
CA ASP A 114 1.31 13.04 0.66
C ASP A 114 0.57 13.22 1.99
N PHE A 115 -0.43 12.39 2.26
CA PHE A 115 -1.13 12.37 3.55
C PHE A 115 -0.17 12.10 4.72
N ALA A 116 0.76 11.15 4.58
CA ALA A 116 1.72 10.81 5.62
C ALA A 116 2.66 11.97 5.95
N PHE A 117 3.14 12.68 4.95
CA PHE A 117 4.05 13.80 5.13
C PHE A 117 3.34 15.08 5.57
N ASN A 118 2.22 15.44 4.93
CA ASN A 118 1.51 16.70 5.19
C ASN A 118 0.65 16.66 6.44
N GLU A 119 -0.18 15.61 6.59
CA GLU A 119 -1.19 15.57 7.65
C GLU A 119 -0.67 14.86 8.91
N ARG A 120 0.23 13.87 8.75
CA ARG A 120 0.78 13.11 9.88
C ARG A 120 2.16 13.61 10.32
N GLY A 121 2.80 14.46 9.51
CA GLY A 121 4.10 15.05 9.81
C GLY A 121 5.24 14.03 9.87
N TYR A 122 5.13 12.88 9.19
CA TYR A 122 6.22 11.92 9.14
C TYR A 122 7.39 12.49 8.35
N ASN A 123 8.59 12.01 8.65
CA ASN A 123 9.82 12.36 7.93
C ASN A 123 10.26 11.27 6.97
N ARG A 124 9.86 10.02 7.23
CA ARG A 124 10.31 8.85 6.48
C ARG A 124 9.19 7.84 6.31
N ILE A 125 8.95 7.42 5.08
CA ILE A 125 8.03 6.32 4.75
C ILE A 125 8.83 5.21 4.08
N TRP A 126 8.62 3.97 4.52
CA TRP A 126 9.35 2.82 4.02
C TRP A 126 8.43 1.64 3.72
N ALA A 127 8.87 0.75 2.82
CA ALA A 127 8.13 -0.43 2.40
C ALA A 127 9.03 -1.66 2.37
N ARG A 128 8.47 -2.84 2.63
CA ARG A 128 9.08 -4.14 2.35
C ARG A 128 8.37 -4.82 1.21
N ILE A 129 9.13 -5.22 0.22
CA ILE A 129 8.62 -5.76 -1.02
C ILE A 129 9.29 -7.11 -1.27
N LEU A 130 8.54 -8.15 -1.63
CA LEU A 130 9.16 -9.40 -2.09
C LEU A 130 10.15 -9.08 -3.22
N GLU A 131 11.37 -9.62 -3.12
CA GLU A 131 12.40 -9.41 -4.15
C GLU A 131 11.90 -9.82 -5.54
N SER A 132 11.09 -10.86 -5.61
CA SER A 132 10.46 -11.37 -6.84
C SER A 132 9.33 -10.48 -7.38
N ASN A 133 8.78 -9.55 -6.58
CA ASN A 133 7.71 -8.66 -7.03
C ASN A 133 8.27 -7.42 -7.74
N ILE A 134 8.77 -7.63 -8.97
CA ILE A 134 9.37 -6.57 -9.78
C ILE A 134 8.38 -5.44 -10.09
N ALA A 135 7.10 -5.77 -10.26
CA ALA A 135 6.06 -4.76 -10.53
C ALA A 135 5.91 -3.78 -9.37
N SER A 136 5.88 -4.28 -8.12
CA SER A 136 5.82 -3.44 -6.94
C SER A 136 7.09 -2.59 -6.76
N LYS A 137 8.28 -3.17 -6.97
CA LYS A 137 9.55 -2.40 -6.93
C LYS A 137 9.50 -1.22 -7.90
N LYS A 138 9.20 -1.47 -9.18
CA LYS A 138 9.11 -0.41 -10.20
C LYS A 138 8.03 0.64 -9.86
N MET A 139 6.93 0.22 -9.24
CA MET A 139 5.89 1.14 -8.79
C MET A 139 6.41 2.09 -7.71
N PHE A 140 7.11 1.58 -6.70
CA PHE A 140 7.70 2.40 -5.65
C PHE A 140 8.83 3.29 -6.16
N GLU A 141 9.71 2.77 -7.04
CA GLU A 141 10.75 3.58 -7.72
C GLU A 141 10.13 4.75 -8.50
N LYS A 142 9.04 4.50 -9.23
CA LYS A 142 8.28 5.56 -9.93
C LYS A 142 7.72 6.61 -8.97
N CYS A 143 7.43 6.25 -7.73
CA CYS A 143 6.96 7.17 -6.69
C CYS A 143 8.11 7.84 -5.90
N GLY A 144 9.37 7.68 -6.34
CA GLY A 144 10.54 8.31 -5.73
C GLY A 144 11.18 7.52 -4.60
N TYR A 145 10.69 6.31 -4.30
CA TYR A 145 11.31 5.46 -3.28
C TYR A 145 12.63 4.88 -3.77
N ILE A 146 13.64 4.89 -2.92
CA ILE A 146 14.94 4.31 -3.20
C ILE A 146 15.14 3.00 -2.44
N THR A 147 15.91 2.07 -3.03
CA THR A 147 16.28 0.81 -2.38
C THR A 147 17.38 1.08 -1.35
N GLU A 148 17.15 0.68 -0.09
CA GLU A 148 18.13 0.79 0.99
C GLU A 148 18.85 -0.53 1.29
N GLY A 149 18.23 -1.65 0.97
CA GLY A 149 18.86 -2.94 1.25
C GLY A 149 18.02 -4.16 0.94
N LEU A 150 18.64 -5.32 1.16
CA LEU A 150 18.05 -6.63 0.97
C LEU A 150 17.97 -7.36 2.32
N LEU A 151 16.77 -7.72 2.72
CA LEU A 151 16.50 -8.58 3.87
C LEU A 151 16.53 -10.03 3.40
N ARG A 152 17.66 -10.70 3.62
CA ARG A 152 17.85 -12.09 3.16
C ARG A 152 16.97 -13.05 3.95
N GLN A 153 16.24 -13.92 3.24
CA GLN A 153 15.41 -15.01 3.83
C GLN A 153 14.47 -14.52 4.94
N SER A 154 13.96 -13.29 4.79
CA SER A 154 13.17 -12.61 5.83
C SER A 154 11.71 -13.08 5.90
N ILE A 155 11.26 -13.87 4.93
CA ILE A 155 9.88 -14.38 4.90
C ILE A 155 9.84 -15.82 4.40
N TYR A 156 9.00 -16.65 5.05
CA TYR A 156 8.68 -18.01 4.61
C TYR A 156 7.38 -18.00 3.80
N LYS A 157 7.44 -18.44 2.55
CA LYS A 157 6.29 -18.43 1.64
C LYS A 157 6.41 -19.51 0.57
N ASN A 158 5.32 -20.23 0.31
CA ASN A 158 5.28 -21.30 -0.69
C ASN A 158 6.39 -22.36 -0.49
N GLY A 159 6.58 -22.80 0.76
CA GLY A 159 7.54 -23.86 1.11
C GLY A 159 9.01 -23.43 1.14
N LYS A 160 9.32 -22.15 1.00
CA LYS A 160 10.71 -21.66 1.00
C LYS A 160 10.86 -20.28 1.64
N PHE A 161 12.07 -20.01 2.13
CA PHE A 161 12.45 -18.68 2.54
C PHE A 161 12.69 -17.79 1.32
N GLN A 162 12.24 -16.55 1.38
CA GLN A 162 12.38 -15.56 0.31
C GLN A 162 12.96 -14.25 0.88
N ASN A 163 13.61 -13.51 0.01
CA ASN A 163 14.15 -12.20 0.35
C ASN A 163 13.07 -11.11 0.20
N GLN A 164 13.25 -10.02 0.95
CA GLN A 164 12.51 -8.78 0.74
C GLN A 164 13.49 -7.63 0.50
N VAL A 165 13.13 -6.73 -0.38
CA VAL A 165 13.81 -5.45 -0.56
C VAL A 165 13.17 -4.45 0.37
N ILE A 166 13.97 -3.64 1.06
CA ILE A 166 13.50 -2.48 1.80
C ILE A 166 13.72 -1.24 0.94
N MET A 167 12.67 -0.44 0.80
CA MET A 167 12.68 0.82 0.06
C MET A 167 12.10 1.93 0.93
N SER A 168 12.57 3.16 0.74
CA SER A 168 12.06 4.31 1.50
C SER A 168 12.10 5.59 0.68
N ILE A 169 11.40 6.60 1.21
CA ILE A 169 11.46 7.97 0.74
C ILE A 169 11.41 8.92 1.95
N LEU A 170 12.20 9.98 1.90
CA LEU A 170 12.16 11.06 2.88
C LEU A 170 11.20 12.16 2.43
N GLN A 171 10.69 12.92 3.39
CA GLN A 171 9.75 14.02 3.12
C GLN A 171 10.29 15.01 2.08
N GLU A 172 11.55 15.42 2.22
CA GLU A 172 12.19 16.36 1.30
C GLU A 172 12.32 15.79 -0.12
N GLU A 173 12.75 14.54 -0.25
CA GLU A 173 12.86 13.81 -1.53
C GLU A 173 11.49 13.71 -2.22
N PHE A 174 10.43 13.45 -1.44
CA PHE A 174 9.07 13.39 -1.98
C PHE A 174 8.63 14.71 -2.62
N TYR A 175 8.83 15.84 -1.92
CA TYR A 175 8.46 17.15 -2.47
C TYR A 175 9.31 17.58 -3.65
N GLN A 176 10.60 17.25 -3.63
CA GLN A 176 11.46 17.48 -4.78
C GLN A 176 10.96 16.68 -6.01
N MET A 177 10.68 15.40 -5.84
CA MET A 177 10.15 14.53 -6.89
C MET A 177 8.81 15.05 -7.44
N LEU A 178 7.89 15.56 -6.59
CA LEU A 178 6.63 16.15 -7.04
C LEU A 178 6.86 17.39 -7.94
N LYS A 179 7.81 18.26 -7.56
CA LYS A 179 8.18 19.44 -8.38
C LYS A 179 8.74 19.02 -9.73
N GLU A 180 9.68 18.08 -9.75
CA GLU A 180 10.28 17.56 -10.99
C GLU A 180 9.25 16.93 -11.94
N LYS A 181 8.21 16.31 -11.39
CA LYS A 181 7.10 15.72 -12.16
C LYS A 181 5.99 16.73 -12.54
N GLY A 182 6.05 17.96 -12.05
CA GLY A 182 5.02 18.98 -12.29
C GLY A 182 3.66 18.65 -11.64
N ILE A 183 3.68 17.93 -10.49
CA ILE A 183 2.49 17.54 -9.70
C ILE A 183 2.55 18.07 -8.26
N ALA A 184 3.43 19.04 -8.00
CA ALA A 184 3.56 19.70 -6.71
C ALA A 184 2.32 20.54 -6.36
#